data_647652f4d95a3337d2e20a06d32fb800
#
_entry.id   647652f4d95a3337d2e20a06d32fb800
#
_cell.length_a   1.000
_cell.length_b   1.000
_cell.length_c   1.000
_cell.angle_alpha   90.00
_cell.angle_beta   90.00
_cell.angle_gamma   90.00
#
_symmetry.space_group_name_H-M   'P 1'
#
loop_
_entity.id
_entity.type
_entity.pdbx_description
1 polymer ?
#
loop_
_entity_poly.entity_id
_entity_poly.type
_entity_poly.pdbx_seq_one_letter_code
_entity_poly.pdbx_strand_id
1 'polypeptide(L)'
;MMSSFSIAILCSALFLAYLAWKTLSWLWFEPKKLEKRLRQEGFNGNSYRPPFGDYKETLKLIEEANSKPISFTNEIFPRVLPSLHKTIKNYGKNAFIWKGPEPEVFIMDPELIREIFSKHTVFQKTPSNPLTKLLAYGVVSFEKDKWAKHRRLLNPAFHAEKLKNMVPAFYLSCSEMLSKWEKLVGAEGSELDVWPYLRTLTADGISRAAFGSNYDEGKKIFELQEEQGVLTIQVVRSLNIPGLSFLPTKRNRRMKHIFNEVRSLVLGMIDKRMRAIEAGGSRNDDLLGIMLESNLTEIQQHRSKSYGMSIDEIVEECKLFYLAGLETTSTLLLWTMILLGKHLDWQERARQEVLQVIGTTEEPDSDKLNQLKIVSILSHLIF
;
A
#
# COMPACT_ATOMS: atom_id res chain seq x y z
N MET A 1 -60.53 0.42 15.34
CA MET A 1 -59.19 0.64 15.97
C MET A 1 -58.29 -0.53 15.60
N MET A 2 -57.27 -0.33 14.83
CA MET A 2 -56.25 -1.37 14.61
C MET A 2 -55.56 -1.65 15.95
N SER A 3 -55.40 -2.92 16.32
CA SER A 3 -54.67 -3.27 17.53
C SER A 3 -53.19 -2.88 17.39
N SER A 4 -52.52 -2.56 18.50
CA SER A 4 -51.07 -2.25 18.48
C SER A 4 -50.24 -3.36 17.80
N PHE A 5 -50.72 -4.60 17.88
CA PHE A 5 -50.14 -5.78 17.22
C PHE A 5 -50.28 -5.70 15.68
N SER A 6 -51.47 -5.27 15.15
CA SER A 6 -51.67 -5.12 13.71
C SER A 6 -50.78 -3.99 13.11
N ILE A 7 -50.58 -2.89 13.88
CA ILE A 7 -49.68 -1.80 13.48
C ILE A 7 -48.23 -2.29 13.44
N ALA A 8 -47.77 -3.06 14.43
CA ALA A 8 -46.43 -3.61 14.47
C ALA A 8 -46.16 -4.56 13.28
N ILE A 9 -47.11 -5.42 12.93
CA ILE A 9 -46.99 -6.29 11.74
C ILE A 9 -46.90 -5.46 10.46
N LEU A 10 -47.73 -4.45 10.30
CA LEU A 10 -47.73 -3.59 9.12
C LEU A 10 -46.38 -2.84 9.00
N CYS A 11 -45.90 -2.26 10.09
CA CYS A 11 -44.58 -1.58 10.11
C CYS A 11 -43.46 -2.54 9.75
N SER A 12 -43.47 -3.79 10.30
CA SER A 12 -42.47 -4.80 9.98
C SER A 12 -42.53 -5.23 8.51
N ALA A 13 -43.71 -5.40 7.95
CA ALA A 13 -43.89 -5.74 6.53
C ALA A 13 -43.38 -4.61 5.61
N LEU A 14 -43.71 -3.34 5.93
CA LEU A 14 -43.23 -2.18 5.18
C LEU A 14 -41.69 -2.05 5.26
N PHE A 15 -41.12 -2.30 6.43
CA PHE A 15 -39.66 -2.30 6.61
C PHE A 15 -39.00 -3.40 5.79
N LEU A 16 -39.54 -4.63 5.79
CA LEU A 16 -39.01 -5.72 4.98
C LEU A 16 -39.16 -5.43 3.47
N ALA A 17 -40.28 -4.88 3.05
CA ALA A 17 -40.50 -4.45 1.65
C ALA A 17 -39.50 -3.36 1.24
N TYR A 18 -39.21 -2.39 2.11
CA TYR A 18 -38.22 -1.36 1.89
C TYR A 18 -36.81 -1.97 1.76
N LEU A 19 -36.43 -2.91 2.64
CA LEU A 19 -35.14 -3.60 2.56
C LEU A 19 -35.02 -4.42 1.28
N ALA A 20 -36.08 -5.14 0.89
CA ALA A 20 -36.13 -5.92 -0.34
C ALA A 20 -35.97 -5.01 -1.57
N TRP A 21 -36.68 -3.89 -1.60
CA TRP A 21 -36.55 -2.89 -2.66
C TRP A 21 -35.17 -2.29 -2.74
N LYS A 22 -34.59 -1.90 -1.61
CA LYS A 22 -33.22 -1.34 -1.53
C LYS A 22 -32.18 -2.34 -2.02
N THR A 23 -32.31 -3.60 -1.64
CA THR A 23 -31.44 -4.70 -2.09
C THR A 23 -31.58 -4.94 -3.59
N LEU A 24 -32.82 -4.99 -4.11
CA LEU A 24 -33.07 -5.17 -5.53
C LEU A 24 -32.58 -3.98 -6.36
N SER A 25 -32.78 -2.77 -5.87
CA SER A 25 -32.25 -1.56 -6.51
C SER A 25 -30.74 -1.62 -6.62
N TRP A 26 -30.04 -1.93 -5.51
CA TRP A 26 -28.57 -2.06 -5.47
C TRP A 26 -28.04 -3.19 -6.35
N LEU A 27 -28.75 -4.35 -6.39
CA LEU A 27 -28.29 -5.52 -7.13
C LEU A 27 -28.65 -5.50 -8.63
N TRP A 28 -29.67 -4.77 -9.02
CA TRP A 28 -30.18 -4.85 -10.39
C TRP A 28 -30.38 -3.50 -11.06
N PHE A 29 -31.19 -2.62 -10.48
CA PHE A 29 -31.59 -1.41 -11.18
C PHE A 29 -30.46 -0.40 -11.34
N GLU A 30 -29.70 -0.12 -10.29
CA GLU A 30 -28.58 0.83 -10.35
C GLU A 30 -27.45 0.33 -11.28
N PRO A 31 -26.97 -0.93 -11.21
CA PRO A 31 -25.98 -1.43 -12.15
C PRO A 31 -26.43 -1.36 -13.61
N LYS A 32 -27.71 -1.71 -13.91
CA LYS A 32 -28.23 -1.62 -15.26
C LYS A 32 -28.33 -0.20 -15.79
N LYS A 33 -28.69 0.74 -14.94
CA LYS A 33 -28.70 2.17 -15.26
C LYS A 33 -27.28 2.68 -15.54
N LEU A 34 -26.29 2.29 -14.71
CA LEU A 34 -24.88 2.64 -14.90
C LEU A 34 -24.34 2.00 -16.19
N GLU A 35 -24.63 0.74 -16.47
CA GLU A 35 -24.26 0.08 -17.72
C GLU A 35 -24.72 0.86 -18.95
N LYS A 36 -26.01 1.22 -18.97
CA LYS A 36 -26.58 2.00 -20.07
C LYS A 36 -25.86 3.35 -20.25
N ARG A 37 -25.60 4.05 -19.16
CA ARG A 37 -24.90 5.34 -19.18
C ARG A 37 -23.45 5.21 -19.68
N LEU A 38 -22.70 4.25 -19.17
CA LEU A 38 -21.32 4.02 -19.59
C LEU A 38 -21.24 3.71 -21.09
N ARG A 39 -22.16 2.89 -21.63
CA ARG A 39 -22.23 2.60 -23.07
C ARG A 39 -22.59 3.83 -23.90
N GLN A 40 -23.44 4.72 -23.41
CA GLN A 40 -23.77 6.00 -24.07
C GLN A 40 -22.57 6.95 -24.12
N GLU A 41 -21.70 6.91 -23.10
CA GLU A 41 -20.45 7.70 -23.02
C GLU A 41 -19.29 7.04 -23.78
N GLY A 42 -19.54 5.94 -24.52
CA GLY A 42 -18.53 5.27 -25.36
C GLY A 42 -17.66 4.25 -24.67
N PHE A 43 -17.95 3.90 -23.42
CA PHE A 43 -17.25 2.81 -22.72
C PHE A 43 -17.87 1.45 -23.05
N ASN A 44 -17.01 0.44 -23.19
CA ASN A 44 -17.41 -0.92 -23.48
C ASN A 44 -16.94 -1.90 -22.40
N GLY A 45 -17.70 -2.96 -22.17
CA GLY A 45 -17.39 -3.97 -21.16
C GLY A 45 -18.41 -5.10 -21.18
N ASN A 46 -18.22 -6.07 -20.31
CA ASN A 46 -19.17 -7.15 -20.13
C ASN A 46 -20.53 -6.60 -19.66
N SER A 47 -21.62 -7.27 -20.03
CA SER A 47 -22.92 -7.01 -19.43
C SER A 47 -22.92 -7.40 -17.95
N TYR A 48 -23.56 -6.59 -17.12
CA TYR A 48 -23.63 -6.86 -15.69
C TYR A 48 -24.27 -8.23 -15.37
N ARG A 49 -23.61 -9.01 -14.53
CA ARG A 49 -24.01 -10.35 -14.07
C ARG A 49 -24.19 -10.36 -12.54
N PRO A 50 -25.43 -10.23 -12.01
CA PRO A 50 -25.66 -10.19 -10.56
C PRO A 50 -25.29 -11.50 -9.86
N PRO A 51 -24.88 -11.47 -8.59
CA PRO A 51 -24.46 -10.28 -7.81
C PRO A 51 -22.96 -9.98 -7.99
N PHE A 52 -22.22 -10.82 -8.71
CA PHE A 52 -20.77 -10.85 -8.70
C PHE A 52 -20.10 -10.00 -9.78
N GLY A 53 -20.84 -9.55 -10.79
CA GLY A 53 -20.23 -8.90 -11.96
C GLY A 53 -19.23 -9.82 -12.65
N ASP A 54 -18.01 -9.31 -12.89
CA ASP A 54 -16.90 -10.06 -13.50
C ASP A 54 -16.00 -10.76 -12.46
N TYR A 55 -16.34 -10.68 -11.19
CA TYR A 55 -15.49 -11.12 -10.09
C TYR A 55 -15.07 -12.60 -10.19
N LYS A 56 -16.02 -13.51 -10.47
CA LYS A 56 -15.72 -14.95 -10.61
C LYS A 56 -14.77 -15.23 -11.76
N GLU A 57 -14.96 -14.53 -12.87
CA GLU A 57 -14.10 -14.65 -14.04
C GLU A 57 -12.69 -14.11 -13.75
N THR A 58 -12.61 -12.97 -13.05
CA THR A 58 -11.34 -12.39 -12.62
C THR A 58 -10.56 -13.34 -11.71
N LEU A 59 -11.20 -13.97 -10.72
CA LEU A 59 -10.53 -14.96 -9.86
C LEU A 59 -10.02 -16.15 -10.65
N LYS A 60 -10.82 -16.70 -11.56
CA LYS A 60 -10.41 -17.82 -12.41
C LYS A 60 -9.20 -17.46 -13.27
N LEU A 61 -9.19 -16.27 -13.88
CA LEU A 61 -8.06 -15.81 -14.69
C LEU A 61 -6.79 -15.62 -13.87
N ILE A 62 -6.90 -15.14 -12.62
CA ILE A 62 -5.77 -15.02 -11.69
C ILE A 62 -5.23 -16.41 -11.32
N GLU A 63 -6.11 -17.36 -11.02
CA GLU A 63 -5.73 -18.73 -10.69
C GLU A 63 -5.05 -19.42 -11.87
N GLU A 64 -5.61 -19.32 -13.08
CA GLU A 64 -5.00 -19.83 -14.31
C GLU A 64 -3.64 -19.17 -14.59
N ALA A 65 -3.53 -17.87 -14.39
CA ALA A 65 -2.26 -17.17 -14.52
C ALA A 65 -1.23 -17.67 -13.49
N ASN A 66 -1.61 -17.86 -12.23
CA ASN A 66 -0.71 -18.29 -11.17
C ASN A 66 -0.29 -19.76 -11.27
N SER A 67 -1.10 -20.61 -11.91
CA SER A 67 -0.78 -22.03 -12.09
C SER A 67 0.31 -22.31 -13.12
N LYS A 68 0.66 -21.32 -13.96
CA LYS A 68 1.66 -21.47 -15.00
C LYS A 68 3.02 -20.94 -14.54
N PRO A 69 4.16 -21.51 -14.94
CA PRO A 69 5.46 -20.92 -14.66
C PRO A 69 5.59 -19.54 -15.32
N ILE A 70 6.37 -18.66 -14.72
CA ILE A 70 6.68 -17.35 -15.29
C ILE A 70 7.73 -17.57 -16.38
N SER A 71 7.39 -17.18 -17.62
CA SER A 71 8.39 -17.01 -18.67
C SER A 71 9.03 -15.63 -18.49
N PHE A 72 10.37 -15.57 -18.60
CA PHE A 72 11.10 -14.29 -18.61
C PHE A 72 10.93 -13.54 -19.95
N THR A 73 9.74 -13.58 -20.53
CA THR A 73 9.36 -12.72 -21.64
C THR A 73 9.05 -11.33 -21.13
N ASN A 74 9.14 -10.32 -22.00
CA ASN A 74 8.88 -8.93 -21.61
C ASN A 74 7.39 -8.63 -21.36
N GLU A 75 6.50 -9.60 -21.58
CA GLU A 75 5.05 -9.43 -21.39
C GLU A 75 4.58 -9.97 -20.04
N ILE A 76 4.81 -9.19 -18.97
CA ILE A 76 4.32 -9.54 -17.63
C ILE A 76 2.85 -9.15 -17.41
N PHE A 77 2.32 -8.20 -18.21
CA PHE A 77 0.97 -7.65 -18.04
C PHE A 77 -0.14 -8.71 -18.04
N PRO A 78 -0.19 -9.69 -18.99
CA PRO A 78 -1.18 -10.76 -18.95
C PRO A 78 -1.08 -11.64 -17.69
N ARG A 79 0.10 -11.72 -17.10
CA ARG A 79 0.35 -12.53 -15.91
C ARG A 79 -0.10 -11.83 -14.63
N VAL A 80 0.20 -10.54 -14.51
CA VAL A 80 -0.05 -9.74 -13.29
C VAL A 80 -1.50 -9.27 -13.25
N LEU A 81 -2.04 -8.83 -14.38
CA LEU A 81 -3.40 -8.28 -14.49
C LEU A 81 -4.20 -8.96 -15.61
N PRO A 82 -4.44 -10.30 -15.53
CA PRO A 82 -5.01 -11.07 -16.61
C PRO A 82 -6.43 -10.64 -17.02
N SER A 83 -7.25 -10.22 -16.05
CA SER A 83 -8.60 -9.71 -16.29
C SER A 83 -8.58 -8.38 -17.04
N LEU A 84 -7.71 -7.46 -16.61
CA LEU A 84 -7.54 -6.17 -17.28
C LEU A 84 -7.01 -6.34 -18.69
N HIS A 85 -5.98 -7.16 -18.88
CA HIS A 85 -5.43 -7.48 -20.20
C HIS A 85 -6.52 -8.05 -21.15
N LYS A 86 -7.31 -9.01 -20.68
CA LYS A 86 -8.42 -9.58 -21.44
C LYS A 86 -9.45 -8.53 -21.82
N THR A 87 -9.81 -7.66 -20.88
CA THR A 87 -10.82 -6.60 -21.09
C THR A 87 -10.35 -5.59 -22.12
N ILE A 88 -9.11 -5.10 -22.02
CA ILE A 88 -8.53 -4.17 -22.99
C ILE A 88 -8.41 -4.81 -24.38
N LYS A 89 -8.02 -6.08 -24.46
CA LYS A 89 -7.93 -6.82 -25.72
C LYS A 89 -9.29 -6.93 -26.42
N ASN A 90 -10.37 -7.14 -25.64
CA ASN A 90 -11.72 -7.33 -26.18
C ASN A 90 -12.45 -6.02 -26.49
N TYR A 91 -12.26 -4.99 -25.69
CA TYR A 91 -13.07 -3.78 -25.72
C TYR A 91 -12.27 -2.50 -26.00
N GLY A 92 -10.94 -2.59 -26.06
CA GLY A 92 -10.07 -1.42 -26.27
C GLY A 92 -9.80 -0.62 -25.00
N LYS A 93 -9.26 0.60 -25.18
CA LYS A 93 -8.79 1.46 -24.08
C LYS A 93 -9.95 2.03 -23.22
N ASN A 94 -11.10 2.29 -23.84
CA ASN A 94 -12.28 2.81 -23.15
C ASN A 94 -13.14 1.64 -22.66
N ALA A 95 -12.65 0.99 -21.63
CA ALA A 95 -13.28 -0.23 -21.11
C ALA A 95 -13.65 -0.11 -19.64
N PHE A 96 -14.59 -0.94 -19.22
CA PHE A 96 -14.96 -1.11 -17.82
C PHE A 96 -15.16 -2.58 -17.46
N ILE A 97 -14.99 -2.91 -16.19
CA ILE A 97 -15.31 -4.22 -15.58
C ILE A 97 -16.28 -4.04 -14.42
N TRP A 98 -16.94 -5.10 -14.05
CA TRP A 98 -17.87 -5.14 -12.92
C TRP A 98 -17.23 -5.76 -11.68
N LYS A 99 -17.09 -4.99 -10.62
CA LYS A 99 -16.69 -5.46 -9.29
C LYS A 99 -17.92 -5.57 -8.38
N GLY A 100 -18.59 -6.71 -8.46
CA GLY A 100 -19.94 -6.82 -7.92
C GLY A 100 -20.89 -5.88 -8.69
N PRO A 101 -21.74 -5.10 -8.01
CA PRO A 101 -22.66 -4.17 -8.65
C PRO A 101 -22.02 -2.83 -9.08
N GLU A 102 -20.74 -2.62 -8.79
CA GLU A 102 -20.01 -1.38 -9.08
C GLU A 102 -19.15 -1.53 -10.34
N PRO A 103 -19.27 -0.64 -11.34
CA PRO A 103 -18.37 -0.65 -12.49
C PRO A 103 -17.07 0.06 -12.18
N GLU A 104 -15.95 -0.51 -12.59
CA GLU A 104 -14.62 0.13 -12.59
C GLU A 104 -14.23 0.46 -14.03
N VAL A 105 -14.07 1.76 -14.31
CA VAL A 105 -13.70 2.28 -15.63
C VAL A 105 -12.19 2.44 -15.72
N PHE A 106 -11.59 2.00 -16.82
CA PHE A 106 -10.17 2.17 -17.08
C PHE A 106 -9.91 3.50 -17.79
N ILE A 107 -9.06 4.32 -17.20
CA ILE A 107 -8.58 5.57 -17.78
C ILE A 107 -7.13 5.37 -18.20
N MET A 108 -6.88 5.40 -19.51
CA MET A 108 -5.56 5.19 -20.11
C MET A 108 -5.06 6.41 -20.89
N ASP A 109 -5.86 7.45 -20.99
CA ASP A 109 -5.49 8.71 -21.63
C ASP A 109 -4.66 9.57 -20.66
N PRO A 110 -3.42 9.97 -21.03
CA PRO A 110 -2.54 10.73 -20.15
C PRO A 110 -3.09 12.11 -19.76
N GLU A 111 -3.87 12.75 -20.62
CA GLU A 111 -4.46 14.07 -20.36
C GLU A 111 -5.59 13.94 -19.34
N LEU A 112 -6.46 12.95 -19.50
CA LEU A 112 -7.50 12.64 -18.51
C LEU A 112 -6.91 12.23 -17.18
N ILE A 113 -5.84 11.43 -17.16
CA ILE A 113 -5.13 11.06 -15.94
C ILE A 113 -4.61 12.32 -15.23
N ARG A 114 -3.97 13.24 -15.97
CA ARG A 114 -3.48 14.51 -15.41
C ARG A 114 -4.63 15.35 -14.86
N GLU A 115 -5.74 15.43 -15.58
CA GLU A 115 -6.94 16.16 -15.15
C GLU A 115 -7.50 15.56 -13.84
N ILE A 116 -7.65 14.24 -13.77
CA ILE A 116 -8.14 13.55 -12.57
C ILE A 116 -7.24 13.85 -11.35
N PHE A 117 -5.93 13.74 -11.50
CA PHE A 117 -5.00 14.01 -10.39
C PHE A 117 -4.96 15.50 -10.01
N SER A 118 -5.15 16.41 -10.95
CA SER A 118 -5.21 17.85 -10.63
C SER A 118 -6.49 18.25 -9.90
N LYS A 119 -7.60 17.55 -10.15
CA LYS A 119 -8.92 17.79 -9.56
C LYS A 119 -9.23 16.86 -8.37
N HIS A 120 -8.26 16.68 -7.47
CA HIS A 120 -8.38 15.77 -6.32
C HIS A 120 -9.54 16.09 -5.35
N THR A 121 -10.11 17.29 -5.42
CA THR A 121 -11.32 17.65 -4.65
C THR A 121 -12.60 17.07 -5.25
N VAL A 122 -12.61 16.78 -6.55
CA VAL A 122 -13.74 16.20 -7.31
C VAL A 122 -13.58 14.68 -7.39
N PHE A 123 -12.42 14.23 -7.86
CA PHE A 123 -12.10 12.80 -7.98
C PHE A 123 -11.48 12.30 -6.69
N GLN A 124 -12.22 11.48 -5.98
CA GLN A 124 -11.85 10.94 -4.67
C GLN A 124 -11.59 9.44 -4.75
N LYS A 125 -10.79 8.94 -3.82
CA LYS A 125 -10.56 7.51 -3.65
C LYS A 125 -11.85 6.80 -3.27
N THR A 126 -12.03 5.58 -3.76
CA THR A 126 -13.16 4.73 -3.37
C THR A 126 -13.15 4.52 -1.86
N PRO A 127 -14.30 4.63 -1.17
CA PRO A 127 -14.38 4.37 0.25
C PRO A 127 -13.85 2.98 0.60
N SER A 128 -12.85 2.93 1.47
CA SER A 128 -12.23 1.67 1.88
C SER A 128 -13.17 0.83 2.73
N ASN A 129 -13.16 -0.49 2.53
CA ASN A 129 -13.84 -1.42 3.40
C ASN A 129 -13.33 -1.27 4.85
N PRO A 130 -14.20 -1.27 5.89
CA PRO A 130 -13.76 -1.14 7.28
C PRO A 130 -12.68 -2.13 7.70
N LEU A 131 -12.67 -3.35 7.15
CA LEU A 131 -11.65 -4.36 7.46
C LEU A 131 -10.31 -4.06 6.77
N THR A 132 -10.31 -3.49 5.57
CA THR A 132 -9.05 -3.13 4.89
C THR A 132 -8.34 -1.97 5.58
N LYS A 133 -9.08 -1.08 6.23
CA LYS A 133 -8.52 0.00 7.07
C LYS A 133 -7.70 -0.51 8.25
N LEU A 134 -7.94 -1.74 8.71
CA LEU A 134 -7.19 -2.31 9.83
C LEU A 134 -5.71 -2.58 9.48
N LEU A 135 -5.37 -2.74 8.21
CA LEU A 135 -3.97 -2.92 7.77
C LEU A 135 -3.19 -1.61 7.90
N ALA A 136 -3.63 -0.58 7.19
CA ALA A 136 -3.04 0.76 7.25
C ALA A 136 -4.09 1.81 6.83
N TYR A 137 -4.23 2.86 7.61
CA TYR A 137 -5.20 3.94 7.38
C TYR A 137 -4.60 5.30 7.68
N GLY A 138 -3.55 5.67 6.94
CA GLY A 138 -2.86 6.95 7.04
C GLY A 138 -3.12 7.85 5.81
N VAL A 139 -2.18 8.74 5.53
CA VAL A 139 -2.24 9.76 4.47
C VAL A 139 -2.60 9.19 3.09
N VAL A 140 -2.26 7.93 2.81
CA VAL A 140 -2.61 7.24 1.56
C VAL A 140 -4.13 7.04 1.38
N SER A 141 -4.87 6.98 2.49
CA SER A 141 -6.32 6.71 2.50
C SER A 141 -7.17 7.96 2.74
N PHE A 142 -6.55 9.06 3.16
CA PHE A 142 -7.27 10.30 3.47
C PHE A 142 -7.57 11.13 2.22
N GLU A 143 -8.57 11.99 2.34
CA GLU A 143 -9.07 12.88 1.30
C GLU A 143 -9.22 14.31 1.84
N LYS A 144 -9.30 15.28 0.94
CA LYS A 144 -9.61 16.69 1.22
C LYS A 144 -8.73 17.29 2.33
N ASP A 145 -9.34 18.02 3.26
CA ASP A 145 -8.65 18.74 4.33
C ASP A 145 -7.87 17.82 5.27
N LYS A 146 -8.40 16.60 5.51
CA LYS A 146 -7.68 15.63 6.32
C LYS A 146 -6.40 15.16 5.65
N TRP A 147 -6.45 14.87 4.35
CA TRP A 147 -5.26 14.56 3.57
C TRP A 147 -4.27 15.72 3.56
N ALA A 148 -4.74 16.94 3.30
CA ALA A 148 -3.90 18.12 3.25
C ALA A 148 -3.19 18.39 4.59
N LYS A 149 -3.90 18.24 5.71
CA LYS A 149 -3.33 18.36 7.06
C LYS A 149 -2.22 17.31 7.27
N HIS A 150 -2.49 16.04 7.06
CA HIS A 150 -1.51 14.98 7.27
C HIS A 150 -0.31 15.14 6.34
N ARG A 151 -0.54 15.43 5.05
CA ARG A 151 0.53 15.66 4.08
C ARG A 151 1.45 16.80 4.49
N ARG A 152 0.90 17.92 4.97
CA ARG A 152 1.68 19.06 5.46
C ARG A 152 2.56 18.70 6.64
N LEU A 153 2.03 17.92 7.61
CA LEU A 153 2.77 17.49 8.81
C LEU A 153 3.87 16.47 8.50
N LEU A 154 3.68 15.67 7.46
CA LEU A 154 4.65 14.65 7.03
C LEU A 154 5.74 15.20 6.10
N ASN A 155 5.42 16.20 5.26
CA ASN A 155 6.33 16.72 4.24
C ASN A 155 7.74 17.09 4.77
N PRO A 156 7.92 17.70 5.94
CA PRO A 156 9.24 18.06 6.44
C PRO A 156 10.22 16.88 6.52
N ALA A 157 9.73 15.66 6.79
CA ALA A 157 10.57 14.45 6.83
C ALA A 157 11.06 14.00 5.44
N PHE A 158 10.43 14.46 4.37
CA PHE A 158 10.77 14.11 2.99
C PHE A 158 11.56 15.19 2.26
N HIS A 159 12.02 16.24 2.95
CA HIS A 159 12.94 17.20 2.37
C HIS A 159 14.29 16.55 2.10
N ALA A 160 14.95 16.96 0.99
CA ALA A 160 16.18 16.34 0.50
C ALA A 160 17.27 16.22 1.58
N GLU A 161 17.44 17.23 2.42
CA GLU A 161 18.43 17.22 3.52
C GLU A 161 18.12 16.14 4.57
N LYS A 162 16.84 15.93 4.89
CA LYS A 162 16.44 14.87 5.84
C LYS A 162 16.62 13.49 5.26
N LEU A 163 16.32 13.32 3.97
CA LEU A 163 16.55 12.06 3.25
C LEU A 163 18.05 11.73 3.16
N LYS A 164 18.92 12.74 2.98
CA LYS A 164 20.39 12.55 3.03
C LYS A 164 20.84 11.93 4.34
N ASN A 165 20.28 12.36 5.45
CA ASN A 165 20.62 11.86 6.79
C ASN A 165 20.17 10.40 7.02
N MET A 166 19.30 9.86 6.18
CA MET A 166 18.83 8.47 6.26
C MET A 166 19.75 7.49 5.50
N VAL A 167 20.64 7.99 4.61
CA VAL A 167 21.54 7.13 3.80
C VAL A 167 22.40 6.20 4.66
N PRO A 168 23.04 6.65 5.77
CA PRO A 168 23.84 5.77 6.61
C PRO A 168 23.04 4.60 7.20
N ALA A 169 21.75 4.80 7.50
CA ALA A 169 20.89 3.73 8.02
C ALA A 169 20.72 2.60 7.00
N PHE A 170 20.47 2.95 5.74
CA PHE A 170 20.38 1.97 4.65
C PHE A 170 21.71 1.30 4.35
N TYR A 171 22.81 2.06 4.36
CA TYR A 171 24.15 1.50 4.17
C TYR A 171 24.49 0.44 5.23
N LEU A 172 24.20 0.73 6.50
CA LEU A 172 24.43 -0.21 7.59
C LEU A 172 23.61 -1.51 7.40
N SER A 173 22.33 -1.38 7.07
CA SER A 173 21.45 -2.54 6.80
C SER A 173 21.96 -3.38 5.63
N CYS A 174 22.45 -2.74 4.54
CA CYS A 174 23.04 -3.42 3.39
C CYS A 174 24.34 -4.16 3.79
N SER A 175 25.21 -3.50 4.53
CA SER A 175 26.51 -4.07 4.97
C SER A 175 26.31 -5.28 5.87
N GLU A 176 25.35 -5.22 6.81
CA GLU A 176 25.01 -6.35 7.66
C GLU A 176 24.45 -7.54 6.85
N MET A 177 23.61 -7.29 5.84
CA MET A 177 23.12 -8.33 4.95
C MET A 177 24.26 -8.96 4.14
N LEU A 178 25.10 -8.15 3.52
CA LEU A 178 26.24 -8.63 2.70
C LEU A 178 27.22 -9.46 3.54
N SER A 179 27.55 -9.02 4.76
CA SER A 179 28.39 -9.79 5.67
C SER A 179 27.82 -11.16 6.06
N LYS A 180 26.48 -11.27 6.13
CA LYS A 180 25.80 -12.56 6.32
C LYS A 180 25.92 -13.43 5.07
N TRP A 181 25.76 -12.85 3.86
CA TRP A 181 25.90 -13.58 2.60
C TRP A 181 27.31 -14.09 2.39
N GLU A 182 28.34 -13.29 2.62
CA GLU A 182 29.74 -13.71 2.53
C GLU A 182 30.05 -14.96 3.38
N LYS A 183 29.49 -15.00 4.61
CA LYS A 183 29.69 -16.15 5.51
C LYS A 183 28.92 -17.40 5.03
N LEU A 184 27.76 -17.24 4.38
CA LEU A 184 26.91 -18.35 3.92
C LEU A 184 27.40 -18.94 2.60
N VAL A 185 27.84 -18.09 1.68
CA VAL A 185 28.25 -18.50 0.34
C VAL A 185 29.63 -19.16 0.34
N GLY A 186 30.55 -18.71 1.22
CA GLY A 186 31.89 -19.24 1.29
C GLY A 186 32.71 -19.02 0.00
N ALA A 187 33.91 -19.61 -0.08
CA ALA A 187 34.80 -19.44 -1.23
C ALA A 187 34.39 -20.24 -2.48
N GLU A 188 33.68 -21.35 -2.29
CA GLU A 188 33.26 -22.24 -3.40
C GLU A 188 31.97 -21.81 -4.06
N GLY A 189 31.26 -20.84 -3.49
CA GLY A 189 29.93 -20.40 -3.91
C GLY A 189 28.83 -21.39 -3.46
N SER A 190 27.63 -20.89 -3.24
CA SER A 190 26.45 -21.70 -2.94
C SER A 190 25.16 -21.01 -3.44
N GLU A 191 24.12 -21.81 -3.65
CA GLU A 191 22.79 -21.29 -3.96
C GLU A 191 22.17 -20.66 -2.71
N LEU A 192 21.65 -19.44 -2.86
CA LEU A 192 21.04 -18.67 -1.78
C LEU A 192 19.66 -18.19 -2.16
N ASP A 193 18.63 -18.51 -1.35
CA ASP A 193 17.33 -17.84 -1.45
C ASP A 193 17.46 -16.42 -0.93
N VAL A 194 17.49 -15.45 -1.84
CA VAL A 194 17.69 -14.02 -1.50
C VAL A 194 16.44 -13.36 -0.92
N TRP A 195 15.23 -13.90 -1.14
CA TRP A 195 13.99 -13.25 -0.77
C TRP A 195 13.86 -12.93 0.72
N PRO A 196 14.10 -13.85 1.67
CA PRO A 196 14.06 -13.55 3.10
C PRO A 196 15.05 -12.46 3.52
N TYR A 197 16.23 -12.42 2.89
CA TYR A 197 17.25 -11.42 3.20
C TYR A 197 16.87 -10.03 2.69
N LEU A 198 16.34 -9.92 1.48
CA LEU A 198 15.83 -8.65 0.94
C LEU A 198 14.70 -8.08 1.79
N ARG A 199 13.79 -8.93 2.25
CA ARG A 199 12.73 -8.52 3.18
C ARG A 199 13.29 -8.01 4.50
N THR A 200 14.25 -8.72 5.08
CA THR A 200 14.92 -8.29 6.32
C THR A 200 15.67 -6.98 6.12
N LEU A 201 16.41 -6.83 5.01
CA LEU A 201 17.11 -5.61 4.64
C LEU A 201 16.18 -4.40 4.61
N THR A 202 15.05 -4.51 3.89
CA THR A 202 14.12 -3.39 3.74
C THR A 202 13.37 -3.09 5.03
N ALA A 203 13.05 -4.12 5.81
CA ALA A 203 12.46 -3.98 7.14
C ALA A 203 13.42 -3.26 8.12
N ASP A 204 14.70 -3.64 8.12
CA ASP A 204 15.72 -3.00 8.96
C ASP A 204 15.98 -1.56 8.52
N GLY A 205 16.11 -1.34 7.21
CA GLY A 205 16.29 0.00 6.64
C GLY A 205 15.17 0.97 7.01
N ILE A 206 13.90 0.55 6.86
CA ILE A 206 12.77 1.41 7.26
C ILE A 206 12.68 1.58 8.78
N SER A 207 13.03 0.56 9.57
CA SER A 207 13.05 0.66 11.03
C SER A 207 14.07 1.71 11.50
N ARG A 208 15.27 1.71 10.93
CA ARG A 208 16.31 2.68 11.25
C ARG A 208 15.96 4.08 10.75
N ALA A 209 15.58 4.21 9.49
CA ALA A 209 15.33 5.50 8.87
C ALA A 209 14.06 6.19 9.35
N ALA A 210 13.00 5.44 9.62
CA ALA A 210 11.72 6.00 10.01
C ALA A 210 11.50 6.06 11.53
N PHE A 211 12.11 5.15 12.30
CA PHE A 211 11.78 4.99 13.72
C PHE A 211 13.00 5.01 14.64
N GLY A 212 14.23 5.13 14.11
CA GLY A 212 15.47 5.08 14.87
C GLY A 212 15.64 3.78 15.67
N SER A 213 15.04 2.69 15.18
CA SER A 213 15.07 1.34 15.75
C SER A 213 15.76 0.37 14.78
N ASN A 214 15.76 -0.91 15.06
CA ASN A 214 16.25 -1.94 14.15
C ASN A 214 15.20 -2.98 13.83
N TYR A 215 15.54 -3.95 12.96
CA TYR A 215 14.65 -5.02 12.59
C TYR A 215 14.12 -5.81 13.80
N ASP A 216 14.97 -6.14 14.77
CA ASP A 216 14.59 -6.99 15.91
C ASP A 216 13.52 -6.31 16.79
N GLU A 217 13.61 -4.98 16.98
CA GLU A 217 12.59 -4.20 17.69
C GLU A 217 11.27 -4.13 16.90
N GLY A 218 11.35 -4.00 15.55
CA GLY A 218 10.18 -3.93 14.66
C GLY A 218 9.62 -5.29 14.22
N LYS A 219 10.34 -6.39 14.42
CA LYS A 219 10.05 -7.72 13.86
C LYS A 219 8.60 -8.16 14.06
N LYS A 220 8.10 -8.03 15.29
CA LYS A 220 6.74 -8.42 15.61
C LYS A 220 5.69 -7.60 14.85
N ILE A 221 5.94 -6.33 14.59
CA ILE A 221 5.07 -5.46 13.80
C ILE A 221 5.02 -5.97 12.34
N PHE A 222 6.19 -6.29 11.75
CA PHE A 222 6.25 -6.81 10.38
C PHE A 222 5.53 -8.15 10.23
N GLU A 223 5.76 -9.11 11.14
CA GLU A 223 5.07 -10.40 11.12
C GLU A 223 3.55 -10.25 11.19
N LEU A 224 3.06 -9.40 12.07
CA LEU A 224 1.64 -9.13 12.23
C LEU A 224 1.04 -8.40 11.02
N GLN A 225 1.77 -7.44 10.44
CA GLN A 225 1.30 -6.74 9.24
C GLN A 225 1.31 -7.63 8.00
N GLU A 226 2.24 -8.57 7.88
CA GLU A 226 2.24 -9.57 6.81
C GLU A 226 1.00 -10.47 6.90
N GLU A 227 0.70 -11.01 8.08
CA GLU A 227 -0.54 -11.78 8.31
C GLU A 227 -1.78 -10.92 8.01
N GLN A 228 -1.79 -9.68 8.48
CA GLN A 228 -2.88 -8.74 8.22
C GLN A 228 -3.04 -8.46 6.71
N GLY A 229 -1.94 -8.36 5.97
CA GLY A 229 -1.93 -8.20 4.51
C GLY A 229 -2.60 -9.37 3.79
N VAL A 230 -2.24 -10.60 4.16
CA VAL A 230 -2.88 -11.82 3.60
C VAL A 230 -4.38 -11.83 3.86
N LEU A 231 -4.81 -11.52 5.09
CA LEU A 231 -6.23 -11.45 5.45
C LEU A 231 -6.95 -10.30 4.71
N THR A 232 -6.27 -9.19 4.49
CA THR A 232 -6.79 -8.04 3.72
C THR A 232 -7.00 -8.41 2.25
N ILE A 233 -6.07 -9.12 1.63
CA ILE A 233 -6.23 -9.64 0.26
C ILE A 233 -7.47 -10.54 0.17
N GLN A 234 -7.70 -11.40 1.15
CA GLN A 234 -8.92 -12.22 1.20
C GLN A 234 -10.20 -11.38 1.29
N VAL A 235 -10.17 -10.26 2.03
CA VAL A 235 -11.31 -9.32 2.10
C VAL A 235 -11.52 -8.65 0.74
N VAL A 236 -10.46 -8.13 0.12
CA VAL A 236 -10.54 -7.48 -1.21
C VAL A 236 -11.03 -8.43 -2.28
N ARG A 237 -10.63 -9.71 -2.20
CA ARG A 237 -11.08 -10.79 -3.09
C ARG A 237 -12.44 -11.38 -2.69
N SER A 238 -13.14 -10.86 -1.72
CA SER A 238 -14.51 -11.27 -1.36
C SER A 238 -15.51 -10.22 -1.84
N LEU A 239 -16.74 -10.67 -2.12
CA LEU A 239 -17.81 -9.74 -2.46
C LEU A 239 -18.05 -8.79 -1.28
N ASN A 240 -17.97 -7.50 -1.53
CA ASN A 240 -18.26 -6.49 -0.52
C ASN A 240 -19.75 -6.31 -0.36
N ILE A 241 -20.35 -7.09 0.54
CA ILE A 241 -21.77 -6.95 0.88
C ILE A 241 -21.88 -5.97 2.05
N PRO A 242 -22.64 -4.86 1.89
CA PRO A 242 -22.83 -3.88 2.97
C PRO A 242 -23.28 -4.55 4.26
N GLY A 243 -22.64 -4.23 5.38
CA GLY A 243 -22.97 -4.78 6.70
C GLY A 243 -22.24 -6.09 7.07
N LEU A 244 -21.75 -6.91 6.13
CA LEU A 244 -21.08 -8.16 6.48
C LEU A 244 -19.68 -7.97 7.12
N SER A 245 -19.05 -6.82 6.94
CA SER A 245 -17.77 -6.50 7.58
C SER A 245 -17.85 -6.44 9.11
N PHE A 246 -19.04 -6.25 9.68
CA PHE A 246 -19.25 -6.23 11.13
C PHE A 246 -19.42 -7.62 11.75
N LEU A 247 -19.68 -8.66 10.95
CA LEU A 247 -19.85 -10.02 11.46
C LEU A 247 -18.59 -10.52 12.17
N PRO A 248 -18.72 -11.14 13.36
CA PRO A 248 -17.57 -11.63 14.13
C PRO A 248 -17.07 -12.99 13.62
N THR A 249 -16.72 -13.10 12.34
CA THR A 249 -16.10 -14.29 11.77
C THR A 249 -14.71 -14.53 12.37
N LYS A 250 -14.16 -15.73 12.24
CA LYS A 250 -12.79 -16.04 12.69
C LYS A 250 -11.78 -15.07 12.06
N ARG A 251 -11.88 -14.84 10.74
CA ARG A 251 -11.05 -13.87 10.01
C ARG A 251 -11.17 -12.45 10.58
N ASN A 252 -12.39 -11.94 10.70
CA ASN A 252 -12.61 -10.56 11.13
C ASN A 252 -12.15 -10.34 12.58
N ARG A 253 -12.32 -11.34 13.47
CA ARG A 253 -11.79 -11.31 14.85
C ARG A 253 -10.26 -11.30 14.85
N ARG A 254 -9.62 -12.15 14.02
CA ARG A 254 -8.16 -12.20 13.92
C ARG A 254 -7.60 -10.86 13.41
N MET A 255 -8.21 -10.27 12.37
CA MET A 255 -7.81 -8.96 11.87
C MET A 255 -7.90 -7.85 12.94
N LYS A 256 -8.96 -7.84 13.75
CA LYS A 256 -9.10 -6.89 14.86
C LYS A 256 -8.07 -7.12 15.96
N HIS A 257 -7.76 -8.37 16.25
CA HIS A 257 -6.73 -8.73 17.25
C HIS A 257 -5.35 -8.24 16.80
N ILE A 258 -4.95 -8.52 15.55
CA ILE A 258 -3.70 -8.04 14.96
C ILE A 258 -3.63 -6.50 15.00
N PHE A 259 -4.71 -5.83 14.60
CA PHE A 259 -4.79 -4.38 14.65
C PHE A 259 -4.49 -3.82 16.05
N ASN A 260 -5.12 -4.40 17.10
CA ASN A 260 -4.92 -3.95 18.47
C ASN A 260 -3.49 -4.23 18.97
N GLU A 261 -2.90 -5.37 18.60
CA GLU A 261 -1.53 -5.75 18.97
C GLU A 261 -0.51 -4.82 18.30
N VAL A 262 -0.62 -4.59 16.99
CA VAL A 262 0.24 -3.64 16.26
C VAL A 262 0.09 -2.22 16.83
N ARG A 263 -1.15 -1.78 17.08
CA ARG A 263 -1.42 -0.47 17.70
C ARG A 263 -0.70 -0.33 19.06
N SER A 264 -0.76 -1.35 19.90
CA SER A 264 -0.10 -1.35 21.21
C SER A 264 1.43 -1.24 21.09
N LEU A 265 2.03 -2.00 20.16
CA LEU A 265 3.48 -1.95 19.91
C LEU A 265 3.91 -0.57 19.40
N VAL A 266 3.20 -0.02 18.43
CA VAL A 266 3.50 1.31 17.87
C VAL A 266 3.31 2.41 18.91
N LEU A 267 2.27 2.34 19.75
CA LEU A 267 2.08 3.29 20.87
C LEU A 267 3.26 3.26 21.82
N GLY A 268 3.77 2.07 22.19
CA GLY A 268 4.96 1.95 23.05
C GLY A 268 6.18 2.65 22.45
N MET A 269 6.37 2.56 21.13
CA MET A 269 7.46 3.28 20.43
C MET A 269 7.25 4.81 20.46
N ILE A 270 6.04 5.26 20.19
CA ILE A 270 5.69 6.70 20.24
C ILE A 270 5.91 7.26 21.65
N ASP A 271 5.45 6.55 22.68
CA ASP A 271 5.62 6.97 24.09
C ASP A 271 7.09 7.04 24.48
N LYS A 272 7.89 6.04 24.08
CA LYS A 272 9.35 6.05 24.30
C LYS A 272 9.99 7.27 23.66
N ARG A 273 9.59 7.60 22.42
CA ARG A 273 10.09 8.75 21.67
C ARG A 273 9.67 10.08 22.29
N MET A 274 8.42 10.23 22.68
CA MET A 274 7.91 11.46 23.30
C MET A 274 8.65 11.76 24.60
N ARG A 275 8.87 10.76 25.47
CA ARG A 275 9.66 10.91 26.70
C ARG A 275 11.11 11.33 26.42
N ALA A 276 11.73 10.79 25.34
CA ALA A 276 13.08 11.18 24.95
C ALA A 276 13.14 12.65 24.50
N ILE A 277 12.14 13.12 23.76
CA ILE A 277 12.03 14.53 23.34
C ILE A 277 11.83 15.46 24.56
N GLU A 278 10.94 15.09 25.48
CA GLU A 278 10.66 15.86 26.71
C GLU A 278 11.89 15.94 27.64
N ALA A 279 12.71 14.89 27.67
CA ALA A 279 13.95 14.86 28.43
C ALA A 279 15.10 15.68 27.80
N GLY A 280 14.85 16.40 26.71
CA GLY A 280 15.88 17.18 25.99
C GLY A 280 16.85 16.30 25.21
N GLY A 281 16.46 15.06 24.93
CA GLY A 281 17.24 14.13 24.12
C GLY A 281 17.47 14.66 22.70
N SER A 282 18.56 14.19 22.08
CA SER A 282 19.02 14.57 20.75
C SER A 282 17.87 14.65 19.73
N ARG A 283 17.89 15.69 18.89
CA ARG A 283 17.06 15.78 17.67
C ARG A 283 17.21 14.49 16.88
N ASN A 284 16.17 13.69 16.90
CA ASN A 284 16.12 12.49 16.07
C ASN A 284 15.72 12.89 14.67
N ASP A 285 16.63 12.80 13.72
CA ASP A 285 16.40 13.13 12.31
C ASP A 285 15.66 11.99 11.54
N ASP A 286 15.01 11.07 12.25
CA ASP A 286 14.14 10.06 11.68
C ASP A 286 12.70 10.57 11.46
N LEU A 287 11.93 9.83 10.64
CA LEU A 287 10.58 10.22 10.25
C LEU A 287 9.65 10.44 11.46
N LEU A 288 9.68 9.55 12.46
CA LEU A 288 8.81 9.65 13.65
C LEU A 288 9.13 10.90 14.46
N GLY A 289 10.42 11.17 14.70
CA GLY A 289 10.87 12.36 15.42
C GLY A 289 10.45 13.65 14.73
N ILE A 290 10.69 13.75 13.41
CA ILE A 290 10.32 14.91 12.60
C ILE A 290 8.79 15.09 12.56
N MET A 291 8.03 14.01 12.43
CA MET A 291 6.56 14.06 12.43
C MET A 291 6.02 14.53 13.77
N LEU A 292 6.55 14.05 14.89
CA LEU A 292 6.15 14.49 16.24
C LEU A 292 6.50 15.97 16.48
N GLU A 293 7.69 16.41 16.09
CA GLU A 293 8.12 17.81 16.19
C GLU A 293 7.23 18.74 15.35
N SER A 294 6.98 18.36 14.09
CA SER A 294 6.07 19.09 13.19
C SER A 294 4.67 19.19 13.78
N ASN A 295 4.17 18.09 14.35
CA ASN A 295 2.85 18.05 14.99
C ASN A 295 2.76 18.97 16.22
N LEU A 296 3.77 18.97 17.08
CA LEU A 296 3.82 19.84 18.25
C LEU A 296 3.90 21.32 17.84
N THR A 297 4.73 21.64 16.84
CA THR A 297 4.89 22.99 16.30
C THR A 297 3.57 23.56 15.79
N GLU A 298 2.83 22.79 14.99
CA GLU A 298 1.51 23.21 14.47
C GLU A 298 0.49 23.43 15.59
N ILE A 299 0.45 22.54 16.58
CA ILE A 299 -0.44 22.70 17.75
C ILE A 299 -0.11 23.99 18.53
N GLN A 300 1.17 24.28 18.74
CA GLN A 300 1.63 25.47 19.47
C GLN A 300 1.36 26.76 18.70
N GLN A 301 1.68 26.82 17.40
CA GLN A 301 1.49 27.99 16.55
C GLN A 301 0.02 28.39 16.49
N HIS A 302 -0.88 27.44 16.35
CA HIS A 302 -2.31 27.69 16.24
C HIS A 302 -3.05 27.62 17.58
N ARG A 303 -2.35 27.33 18.68
CA ARG A 303 -2.92 27.18 20.02
C ARG A 303 -4.13 26.27 20.08
N SER A 304 -4.18 25.25 19.20
CA SER A 304 -5.31 24.33 19.10
C SER A 304 -4.86 22.95 18.65
N LYS A 305 -5.29 21.93 19.38
CA LYS A 305 -5.04 20.51 19.08
C LYS A 305 -5.65 20.06 17.72
N SER A 306 -6.64 20.79 17.20
CA SER A 306 -7.30 20.44 15.94
C SER A 306 -6.38 20.60 14.72
N TYR A 307 -5.34 21.42 14.81
CA TYR A 307 -4.35 21.59 13.73
C TYR A 307 -3.33 20.47 13.66
N GLY A 308 -3.10 19.76 14.76
CA GLY A 308 -2.24 18.58 14.80
C GLY A 308 -2.97 17.25 14.53
N MET A 309 -2.19 16.20 14.49
CA MET A 309 -2.67 14.80 14.48
C MET A 309 -2.90 14.33 15.93
N SER A 310 -3.95 13.54 16.13
CA SER A 310 -4.13 12.77 17.35
C SER A 310 -3.10 11.62 17.44
N ILE A 311 -2.89 11.06 18.62
CA ILE A 311 -2.01 9.89 18.80
C ILE A 311 -2.47 8.71 17.93
N ASP A 312 -3.77 8.47 17.82
CA ASP A 312 -4.29 7.42 16.94
C ASP A 312 -3.99 7.68 15.47
N GLU A 313 -4.03 8.92 15.01
CA GLU A 313 -3.64 9.29 13.65
C GLU A 313 -2.14 9.09 13.43
N ILE A 314 -1.29 9.41 14.40
CA ILE A 314 0.16 9.14 14.34
C ILE A 314 0.43 7.63 14.27
N VAL A 315 -0.28 6.83 15.06
CA VAL A 315 -0.18 5.35 14.98
C VAL A 315 -0.51 4.84 13.57
N GLU A 316 -1.56 5.37 12.95
CA GLU A 316 -1.95 4.95 11.60
C GLU A 316 -0.90 5.34 10.55
N GLU A 317 -0.26 6.51 10.66
CA GLU A 317 0.86 6.88 9.79
C GLU A 317 2.07 5.95 10.00
N CYS A 318 2.44 5.65 11.25
CA CYS A 318 3.52 4.70 11.53
C CYS A 318 3.26 3.31 10.92
N LYS A 319 2.05 2.76 11.09
CA LYS A 319 1.65 1.49 10.48
C LYS A 319 1.78 1.53 8.96
N LEU A 320 1.39 2.65 8.33
CA LEU A 320 1.51 2.84 6.90
C LEU A 320 2.96 2.81 6.45
N PHE A 321 3.87 3.50 7.15
CA PHE A 321 5.29 3.53 6.77
C PHE A 321 5.99 2.19 6.96
N TYR A 322 5.67 1.43 8.02
CA TYR A 322 6.15 0.07 8.18
C TYR A 322 5.77 -0.82 6.99
N LEU A 323 4.49 -0.79 6.60
CA LEU A 323 3.99 -1.58 5.47
C LEU A 323 4.61 -1.13 4.13
N ALA A 324 4.62 0.17 3.87
CA ALA A 324 5.08 0.72 2.60
C ALA A 324 6.58 0.48 2.36
N GLY A 325 7.40 0.67 3.38
CA GLY A 325 8.86 0.52 3.26
C GLY A 325 9.30 -0.93 3.04
N LEU A 326 8.62 -1.90 3.64
CA LEU A 326 8.95 -3.31 3.48
C LEU A 326 8.57 -3.86 2.10
N GLU A 327 7.29 -3.85 1.77
CA GLU A 327 6.74 -4.62 0.65
C GLU A 327 7.19 -4.09 -0.72
N THR A 328 7.19 -2.79 -0.90
CA THR A 328 7.51 -2.19 -2.21
C THR A 328 9.00 -2.31 -2.52
N THR A 329 9.87 -1.96 -1.57
CA THR A 329 11.31 -1.93 -1.77
C THR A 329 11.91 -3.33 -1.90
N SER A 330 11.47 -4.30 -1.10
CA SER A 330 11.95 -5.70 -1.24
C SER A 330 11.58 -6.30 -2.59
N THR A 331 10.37 -6.03 -3.08
CA THR A 331 9.93 -6.48 -4.40
C THR A 331 10.75 -5.81 -5.51
N LEU A 332 11.00 -4.50 -5.41
CA LEU A 332 11.83 -3.79 -6.37
C LEU A 332 13.25 -4.38 -6.43
N LEU A 333 13.89 -4.59 -5.29
CA LEU A 333 15.24 -5.17 -5.21
C LEU A 333 15.28 -6.57 -5.83
N LEU A 334 14.29 -7.42 -5.54
CA LEU A 334 14.19 -8.76 -6.13
C LEU A 334 14.10 -8.70 -7.66
N TRP A 335 13.22 -7.88 -8.20
CA TRP A 335 13.08 -7.74 -9.65
C TRP A 335 14.31 -7.10 -10.29
N THR A 336 14.97 -6.17 -9.62
CA THR A 336 16.24 -5.60 -10.07
C THR A 336 17.30 -6.69 -10.21
N MET A 337 17.45 -7.57 -9.19
CA MET A 337 18.39 -8.68 -9.25
C MET A 337 18.08 -9.66 -10.39
N ILE A 338 16.79 -10.03 -10.56
CA ILE A 338 16.37 -10.93 -11.65
C ILE A 338 16.69 -10.32 -13.03
N LEU A 339 16.37 -9.05 -13.23
CA LEU A 339 16.61 -8.37 -14.50
C LEU A 339 18.10 -8.18 -14.79
N LEU A 340 18.90 -7.81 -13.79
CA LEU A 340 20.36 -7.71 -13.93
C LEU A 340 20.99 -9.08 -14.20
N GLY A 341 20.49 -10.16 -13.58
CA GLY A 341 20.91 -11.52 -13.87
C GLY A 341 20.59 -11.97 -15.31
N LYS A 342 19.52 -11.43 -15.89
CA LYS A 342 19.15 -11.68 -17.30
C LYS A 342 19.94 -10.80 -18.30
N HIS A 343 20.25 -9.58 -17.92
CA HIS A 343 20.89 -8.58 -18.77
C HIS A 343 22.31 -8.26 -18.23
N LEU A 344 23.25 -9.16 -18.51
CA LEU A 344 24.63 -9.08 -17.99
C LEU A 344 25.38 -7.84 -18.45
N ASP A 345 25.06 -7.29 -19.62
CA ASP A 345 25.60 -6.03 -20.12
C ASP A 345 25.20 -4.84 -19.21
N TRP A 346 23.94 -4.78 -18.79
CA TRP A 346 23.46 -3.77 -17.84
C TRP A 346 24.04 -3.97 -16.44
N GLN A 347 24.21 -5.24 -16.01
CA GLN A 347 24.85 -5.56 -14.74
C GLN A 347 26.28 -5.03 -14.70
N GLU A 348 27.07 -5.29 -15.76
CA GLU A 348 28.46 -4.83 -15.84
C GLU A 348 28.54 -3.30 -15.91
N ARG A 349 27.69 -2.65 -16.70
CA ARG A 349 27.64 -1.17 -16.76
C ARG A 349 27.33 -0.56 -15.39
N ALA A 350 26.34 -1.11 -14.66
CA ALA A 350 25.99 -0.65 -13.32
C ALA A 350 27.15 -0.85 -12.34
N ARG A 351 27.85 -2.00 -12.41
CA ARG A 351 29.05 -2.29 -11.60
C ARG A 351 30.16 -1.28 -11.85
N GLN A 352 30.47 -1.01 -13.12
CA GLN A 352 31.50 -0.04 -13.50
C GLN A 352 31.16 1.38 -13.02
N GLU A 353 29.89 1.81 -13.16
CA GLU A 353 29.47 3.10 -12.65
C GLU A 353 29.66 3.21 -11.13
N VAL A 354 29.24 2.18 -10.37
CA VAL A 354 29.41 2.16 -8.90
C VAL A 354 30.89 2.20 -8.51
N LEU A 355 31.72 1.40 -9.14
CA LEU A 355 33.17 1.40 -8.89
C LEU A 355 33.86 2.73 -9.22
N GLN A 356 33.41 3.39 -10.29
CA GLN A 356 33.94 4.69 -10.70
C GLN A 356 33.49 5.83 -9.77
N VAL A 357 32.24 5.84 -9.32
CA VAL A 357 31.68 6.94 -8.54
C VAL A 357 31.95 6.78 -7.03
N ILE A 358 31.78 5.56 -6.51
CA ILE A 358 31.87 5.27 -5.07
C ILE A 358 33.23 4.67 -4.71
N GLY A 359 33.79 3.81 -5.58
CA GLY A 359 34.99 3.03 -5.28
C GLY A 359 34.65 1.71 -4.56
N THR A 360 35.71 1.07 -4.01
CA THR A 360 35.56 -0.25 -3.35
C THR A 360 35.52 -0.18 -1.82
N THR A 361 35.91 0.92 -1.21
CA THR A 361 36.13 1.03 0.23
C THR A 361 35.42 2.20 0.91
N GLU A 362 34.81 3.08 0.13
CA GLU A 362 34.15 4.26 0.68
C GLU A 362 32.66 4.01 0.96
N GLU A 363 32.17 4.56 2.06
CA GLU A 363 30.74 4.61 2.34
C GLU A 363 30.06 5.57 1.35
N PRO A 364 28.97 5.15 0.70
CA PRO A 364 28.25 6.02 -0.21
C PRO A 364 27.57 7.15 0.56
N ASP A 365 27.84 8.39 0.17
CA ASP A 365 27.08 9.55 0.58
C ASP A 365 25.97 9.87 -0.43
N SER A 366 25.07 10.76 -0.05
CA SER A 366 23.94 11.16 -0.90
C SER A 366 24.40 11.80 -2.22
N ASP A 367 25.51 12.54 -2.23
CA ASP A 367 25.96 13.26 -3.40
C ASP A 367 26.56 12.29 -4.43
N LYS A 368 27.30 11.26 -3.98
CA LYS A 368 27.75 10.15 -4.82
C LYS A 368 26.58 9.31 -5.34
N LEU A 369 25.59 8.99 -4.49
CA LEU A 369 24.40 8.25 -4.93
C LEU A 369 23.64 9.00 -6.04
N ASN A 370 23.55 10.32 -5.98
CA ASN A 370 22.90 11.13 -7.02
C ASN A 370 23.67 11.15 -8.36
N GLN A 371 24.92 10.74 -8.40
CA GLN A 371 25.71 10.63 -9.62
C GLN A 371 25.51 9.29 -10.34
N LEU A 372 24.88 8.30 -9.71
CA LEU A 372 24.61 6.98 -10.28
C LEU A 372 23.43 7.05 -11.28
N LYS A 373 23.75 7.34 -12.55
CA LYS A 373 22.74 7.50 -13.62
C LYS A 373 22.18 6.17 -14.10
N ILE A 374 23.04 5.16 -14.28
CA ILE A 374 22.64 3.83 -14.75
C ILE A 374 21.76 3.16 -13.71
N VAL A 375 22.12 3.23 -12.43
CA VAL A 375 21.31 2.71 -11.33
C VAL A 375 19.94 3.42 -11.28
N SER A 376 19.91 4.75 -11.47
CA SER A 376 18.66 5.52 -11.60
C SER A 376 17.80 5.07 -12.77
N ILE A 377 18.39 4.87 -13.96
CA ILE A 377 17.69 4.38 -15.15
C ILE A 377 17.10 2.99 -14.90
N LEU A 378 17.87 2.08 -14.30
CA LEU A 378 17.39 0.73 -13.96
C LEU A 378 16.17 0.79 -13.03
N SER A 379 16.18 1.63 -12.00
CA SER A 379 15.04 1.79 -11.12
C SER A 379 13.80 2.33 -11.84
N HIS A 380 13.94 3.23 -12.83
CA HIS A 380 12.83 3.74 -13.63
C HIS A 380 12.32 2.75 -14.68
N LEU A 381 13.15 1.81 -15.14
CA LEU A 381 12.73 0.78 -16.11
C LEU A 381 11.95 -0.37 -15.47
N ILE A 382 12.07 -0.54 -14.15
CA ILE A 382 11.38 -1.60 -13.40
C ILE A 382 9.98 -1.15 -12.96
N PHE A 383 9.75 0.15 -12.81
CA PHE A 383 8.45 0.77 -12.55
C PHE A 383 7.75 1.16 -13.87
#